data_0efd9a5234732430bcca77f2aafa9f1e
#
_entry.id   0efd9a5234732430bcca77f2aafa9f1e
#
_cell.length_a   1.000
_cell.length_b   1.000
_cell.length_c   1.000
_cell.angle_alpha   90.00
_cell.angle_beta   90.00
_cell.angle_gamma   90.00
#
_symmetry.space_group_name_H-M   'P 1'
#
loop_
_entity.id
_entity.type
_entity.pdbx_description
1 polymer ?
#
loop_
_entity_poly.entity_id
_entity_poly.type
_entity_poly.pdbx_seq_one_letter_code
_entity_poly.pdbx_strand_id
1 'polypeptide(L)'
;MSDIPPPPAQPAYGGAVPPPPPTGPEYASWLSRVGANLLDGLIGFAVAIPLLAPGIAVMIASSDPSAFDPETGLYTGGGPSPLGIGLTVLGYLGVFVFTIWNFVVRQGKTGQTLAKKWLHIKVVREANGDVPGVWLALGRYLMQAILTAVTLYLNLLWPLWDAKNQTLHDKVCSTVVIRVP
;
A
#
# COMPACT_ATOMS: atom_id res chain seq x y z
N MET A 1 -7.02 -61.42 -57.10
CA MET A 1 -7.51 -60.64 -55.87
C MET A 1 -6.29 -60.39 -55.02
N SER A 2 -5.80 -59.17 -55.03
CA SER A 2 -4.57 -58.80 -54.32
C SER A 2 -4.97 -58.46 -52.89
N ASP A 3 -4.48 -59.24 -51.91
CA ASP A 3 -4.62 -58.94 -50.47
C ASP A 3 -3.73 -57.74 -50.11
N ILE A 4 -4.33 -56.53 -50.05
CA ILE A 4 -3.68 -55.36 -49.53
C ILE A 4 -3.87 -55.37 -48.00
N PRO A 5 -2.80 -55.47 -47.19
CA PRO A 5 -2.95 -55.39 -45.73
C PRO A 5 -3.49 -54.04 -45.29
N PRO A 6 -4.31 -54.01 -44.26
CA PRO A 6 -4.85 -52.75 -43.74
C PRO A 6 -3.73 -51.82 -43.27
N PRO A 7 -3.88 -50.50 -43.45
CA PRO A 7 -2.88 -49.52 -43.01
C PRO A 7 -2.68 -49.60 -41.47
N PRO A 8 -1.45 -49.38 -40.99
CA PRO A 8 -1.17 -49.40 -39.57
C PRO A 8 -2.04 -48.34 -38.83
N ALA A 9 -2.60 -48.76 -37.68
CA ALA A 9 -3.39 -47.86 -36.83
C ALA A 9 -2.57 -46.60 -36.48
N GLN A 10 -3.10 -45.45 -36.80
CA GLN A 10 -2.48 -44.20 -36.42
C GLN A 10 -2.42 -44.13 -34.88
N PRO A 11 -1.26 -43.74 -34.27
CA PRO A 11 -1.20 -43.57 -32.83
C PRO A 11 -2.25 -42.56 -32.44
N ALA A 12 -3.11 -42.91 -31.48
CA ALA A 12 -4.06 -42.00 -30.88
C ALA A 12 -3.28 -40.74 -30.42
N TYR A 13 -3.63 -39.59 -30.96
CA TYR A 13 -3.11 -38.29 -30.49
C TYR A 13 -3.38 -38.21 -29.00
N GLY A 14 -2.35 -38.42 -28.20
CA GLY A 14 -2.41 -38.31 -26.77
C GLY A 14 -2.98 -36.93 -26.43
N GLY A 15 -4.02 -36.91 -25.61
CA GLY A 15 -4.60 -35.67 -25.14
C GLY A 15 -3.49 -34.74 -24.68
N ALA A 16 -3.57 -33.47 -25.08
CA ALA A 16 -2.58 -32.47 -24.72
C ALA A 16 -2.38 -32.50 -23.20
N VAL A 17 -1.19 -32.88 -22.75
CA VAL A 17 -0.82 -32.82 -21.35
C VAL A 17 -1.03 -31.35 -20.91
N PRO A 18 -1.88 -31.06 -19.91
CA PRO A 18 -2.06 -29.69 -19.45
C PRO A 18 -0.67 -29.12 -19.14
N PRO A 19 -0.41 -27.84 -19.50
CA PRO A 19 0.87 -27.23 -19.18
C PRO A 19 1.13 -27.34 -17.69
N PRO A 20 2.36 -27.66 -17.26
CA PRO A 20 2.68 -27.74 -15.85
C PRO A 20 2.31 -26.43 -15.17
N PRO A 21 1.77 -26.48 -13.93
CA PRO A 21 1.42 -25.27 -13.20
C PRO A 21 2.64 -24.34 -13.13
N PRO A 22 2.44 -23.01 -13.20
CA PRO A 22 3.55 -22.08 -13.15
C PRO A 22 4.37 -22.31 -11.87
N THR A 23 5.65 -22.61 -12.01
CA THR A 23 6.57 -22.96 -10.92
C THR A 23 7.07 -21.75 -10.13
N GLY A 24 6.58 -20.53 -10.44
CA GLY A 24 6.96 -19.28 -9.79
C GLY A 24 5.92 -18.77 -8.79
N PRO A 25 6.30 -17.82 -7.93
CA PRO A 25 5.36 -17.18 -7.00
C PRO A 25 4.26 -16.44 -7.78
N GLU A 26 3.01 -16.59 -7.34
CA GLU A 26 1.90 -15.85 -7.91
C GLU A 26 2.00 -14.36 -7.50
N TYR A 27 2.21 -13.49 -8.47
CA TYR A 27 2.28 -12.05 -8.21
C TYR A 27 0.90 -11.48 -7.87
N ALA A 28 0.86 -10.59 -6.87
CA ALA A 28 -0.36 -9.91 -6.47
C ALA A 28 -0.89 -9.05 -7.63
N SER A 29 -2.19 -9.15 -7.93
CA SER A 29 -2.84 -8.37 -8.97
C SER A 29 -2.81 -6.87 -8.61
N TRP A 30 -2.92 -6.01 -9.61
CA TRP A 30 -3.03 -4.57 -9.41
C TRP A 30 -4.19 -4.22 -8.46
N LEU A 31 -5.36 -4.84 -8.66
CA LEU A 31 -6.55 -4.58 -7.85
C LEU A 31 -6.33 -4.93 -6.36
N SER A 32 -5.66 -6.05 -6.05
CA SER A 32 -5.36 -6.40 -4.66
C SER A 32 -4.39 -5.41 -4.00
N ARG A 33 -3.47 -4.82 -4.77
CA ARG A 33 -2.56 -3.78 -4.28
C ARG A 33 -3.28 -2.46 -4.02
N VAL A 34 -4.15 -2.03 -4.95
CA VAL A 34 -4.99 -0.84 -4.77
C VAL A 34 -5.93 -1.03 -3.59
N GLY A 35 -6.58 -2.19 -3.49
CA GLY A 35 -7.43 -2.54 -2.36
C GLY A 35 -6.67 -2.49 -1.03
N ALA A 36 -5.43 -3.01 -0.97
CA ALA A 36 -4.60 -2.90 0.22
C ALA A 36 -4.29 -1.44 0.60
N ASN A 37 -3.96 -0.61 -0.38
CA ASN A 37 -3.67 0.80 -0.12
C ASN A 37 -4.91 1.56 0.37
N LEU A 38 -6.09 1.29 -0.21
CA LEU A 38 -7.36 1.88 0.24
C LEU A 38 -7.71 1.43 1.66
N LEU A 39 -7.58 0.15 1.96
CA LEU A 39 -7.84 -0.38 3.31
C LEU A 39 -6.83 0.15 4.33
N ASP A 40 -5.54 0.24 4.00
CA ASP A 40 -4.54 0.87 4.89
C ASP A 40 -4.88 2.35 5.11
N GLY A 41 -5.40 3.06 4.09
CA GLY A 41 -5.91 4.42 4.21
C GLY A 41 -7.10 4.51 5.17
N LEU A 42 -8.10 3.62 5.04
CA LEU A 42 -9.26 3.57 5.95
C LEU A 42 -8.85 3.26 7.39
N ILE A 43 -7.92 2.32 7.59
CA ILE A 43 -7.35 2.03 8.92
C ILE A 43 -6.64 3.27 9.47
N GLY A 44 -5.85 3.96 8.63
CA GLY A 44 -5.20 5.21 8.99
C GLY A 44 -6.21 6.29 9.44
N PHE A 45 -7.32 6.45 8.72
CA PHE A 45 -8.42 7.36 9.12
C PHE A 45 -9.06 6.94 10.45
N ALA A 46 -9.35 5.65 10.62
CA ALA A 46 -9.93 5.13 11.87
C ALA A 46 -9.02 5.38 13.09
N VAL A 47 -7.70 5.39 12.89
CA VAL A 47 -6.72 5.76 13.93
C VAL A 47 -6.62 7.28 14.11
N ALA A 48 -6.64 8.03 13.00
CA ALA A 48 -6.45 9.48 13.03
C ALA A 48 -7.63 10.21 13.71
N ILE A 49 -8.87 9.78 13.47
CA ILE A 49 -10.06 10.43 14.03
C ILE A 49 -10.00 10.55 15.56
N PRO A 50 -9.88 9.47 16.35
CA PRO A 50 -9.84 9.57 17.82
C PRO A 50 -8.62 10.31 18.35
N LEU A 51 -7.51 10.33 17.60
CA LEU A 51 -6.29 11.04 18.01
C LEU A 51 -6.35 12.53 17.73
N LEU A 52 -6.96 12.96 16.64
CA LEU A 52 -7.00 14.37 16.23
C LEU A 52 -8.26 15.09 16.69
N ALA A 53 -9.41 14.41 16.75
CA ALA A 53 -10.69 15.03 17.07
C ALA A 53 -10.71 15.79 18.39
N PRO A 54 -10.13 15.31 19.51
CA PRO A 54 -10.13 16.05 20.76
C PRO A 54 -9.42 17.40 20.66
N GLY A 55 -8.25 17.44 20.02
CA GLY A 55 -7.49 18.66 19.82
C GLY A 55 -8.24 19.67 18.95
N ILE A 56 -8.78 19.20 17.82
CA ILE A 56 -9.58 20.02 16.90
C ILE A 56 -10.85 20.54 17.62
N ALA A 57 -11.55 19.68 18.37
CA ALA A 57 -12.75 20.09 19.11
C ALA A 57 -12.45 21.20 20.13
N VAL A 58 -11.35 21.08 20.88
CA VAL A 58 -10.90 22.11 21.82
C VAL A 58 -10.53 23.39 21.07
N MET A 59 -9.86 23.30 19.91
CA MET A 59 -9.53 24.49 19.10
C MET A 59 -10.81 25.21 18.64
N ILE A 60 -11.78 24.47 18.11
CA ILE A 60 -13.05 25.04 17.63
C ILE A 60 -13.82 25.66 18.81
N ALA A 61 -13.93 24.95 19.95
CA ALA A 61 -14.67 25.42 21.11
C ALA A 61 -14.05 26.66 21.79
N SER A 62 -12.73 26.85 21.63
CA SER A 62 -12.00 28.00 22.18
C SER A 62 -11.85 29.16 21.19
N SER A 63 -12.27 29.01 19.95
CA SER A 63 -12.25 30.07 18.94
C SER A 63 -13.43 31.00 19.15
N ASP A 64 -13.18 32.31 19.22
CA ASP A 64 -14.21 33.33 19.22
C ASP A 64 -14.40 33.84 17.78
N PRO A 65 -15.53 33.52 17.12
CA PRO A 65 -15.79 33.98 15.75
C PRO A 65 -15.89 35.53 15.65
N SER A 66 -16.24 36.23 16.77
CA SER A 66 -16.33 37.68 16.79
C SER A 66 -14.95 38.36 16.88
N ALA A 67 -13.90 37.60 17.15
CA ALA A 67 -12.55 38.10 17.22
C ALA A 67 -11.92 38.35 15.84
N PHE A 68 -12.54 37.92 14.73
CA PHE A 68 -12.10 38.24 13.38
C PHE A 68 -12.56 39.62 12.96
N ASP A 69 -11.61 40.50 12.70
CA ASP A 69 -11.88 41.84 12.16
C ASP A 69 -11.83 41.75 10.60
N PRO A 70 -12.97 41.91 9.94
CA PRO A 70 -13.03 41.80 8.48
C PRO A 70 -12.38 42.98 7.75
N GLU A 71 -12.19 44.14 8.43
CA GLU A 71 -11.57 45.32 7.82
C GLU A 71 -10.05 45.21 7.76
N THR A 72 -9.45 44.65 8.80
CA THR A 72 -7.99 44.45 8.87
C THR A 72 -7.54 43.05 8.44
N GLY A 73 -8.47 42.08 8.35
CA GLY A 73 -8.19 40.70 8.10
C GLY A 73 -7.44 39.99 9.24
N LEU A 74 -7.38 40.61 10.42
CA LEU A 74 -6.65 40.11 11.58
C LEU A 74 -7.61 39.60 12.65
N TYR A 75 -7.14 38.62 13.43
CA TYR A 75 -7.80 38.24 14.68
C TYR A 75 -7.37 39.17 15.80
N THR A 76 -8.32 39.91 16.39
CA THR A 76 -8.10 40.89 17.48
C THR A 76 -8.20 40.27 18.87
N GLY A 77 -8.62 39.03 19.00
CA GLY A 77 -8.73 38.30 20.30
C GLY A 77 -8.52 36.80 20.11
N GLY A 78 -8.06 36.18 21.15
CA GLY A 78 -7.96 34.75 21.40
C GLY A 78 -7.65 33.84 20.19
N GLY A 79 -6.39 33.74 19.82
CA GLY A 79 -5.94 32.71 18.88
C GLY A 79 -6.28 31.28 19.37
N PRO A 80 -6.01 30.24 18.55
CA PRO A 80 -6.34 28.88 18.93
C PRO A 80 -5.75 28.52 20.30
N SER A 81 -6.57 27.86 21.13
CA SER A 81 -6.19 27.48 22.49
C SER A 81 -4.86 26.70 22.51
N PRO A 82 -3.88 27.07 23.35
CA PRO A 82 -2.64 26.33 23.52
C PRO A 82 -2.86 24.84 23.84
N LEU A 83 -3.92 24.54 24.60
CA LEU A 83 -4.35 23.18 24.91
C LEU A 83 -4.80 22.45 23.61
N GLY A 84 -5.62 23.09 22.78
CA GLY A 84 -6.08 22.53 21.51
C GLY A 84 -4.92 22.26 20.55
N ILE A 85 -3.97 23.20 20.46
CA ILE A 85 -2.73 23.02 19.70
C ILE A 85 -1.93 21.83 20.23
N GLY A 86 -1.69 21.77 21.53
CA GLY A 86 -0.93 20.69 22.17
C GLY A 86 -1.54 19.31 21.92
N LEU A 87 -2.87 19.17 22.09
CA LEU A 87 -3.59 17.92 21.80
C LEU A 87 -3.53 17.55 20.32
N THR A 88 -3.65 18.51 19.42
CA THR A 88 -3.56 18.28 17.97
C THR A 88 -2.16 17.81 17.59
N VAL A 89 -1.11 18.45 18.09
CA VAL A 89 0.28 18.02 17.85
C VAL A 89 0.53 16.61 18.39
N LEU A 90 0.03 16.31 19.59
CA LEU A 90 0.12 14.96 20.16
C LEU A 90 -0.62 13.93 19.29
N GLY A 91 -1.79 14.29 18.77
CA GLY A 91 -2.55 13.48 17.83
C GLY A 91 -1.77 13.18 16.54
N TYR A 92 -1.15 14.18 15.92
CA TYR A 92 -0.29 13.98 14.74
C TYR A 92 0.91 13.09 15.04
N LEU A 93 1.54 13.23 16.20
CA LEU A 93 2.62 12.33 16.63
C LEU A 93 2.12 10.87 16.74
N GLY A 94 0.94 10.65 17.28
CA GLY A 94 0.33 9.34 17.36
C GLY A 94 0.06 8.73 15.98
N VAL A 95 -0.49 9.50 15.05
CA VAL A 95 -0.70 9.09 13.65
C VAL A 95 0.62 8.76 12.96
N PHE A 96 1.63 9.59 13.18
CA PHE A 96 2.98 9.37 12.64
C PHE A 96 3.59 8.06 13.16
N VAL A 97 3.53 7.82 14.45
CA VAL A 97 4.03 6.58 15.07
C VAL A 97 3.31 5.36 14.51
N PHE A 98 1.97 5.41 14.38
CA PHE A 98 1.20 4.34 13.78
C PHE A 98 1.62 4.09 12.32
N THR A 99 1.81 5.14 11.54
CA THR A 99 2.22 5.05 10.12
C THR A 99 3.58 4.36 10.00
N ILE A 100 4.58 4.82 10.76
CA ILE A 100 5.91 4.21 10.78
C ILE A 100 5.83 2.75 11.24
N TRP A 101 5.07 2.46 12.27
CA TRP A 101 4.88 1.10 12.73
C TRP A 101 4.27 0.20 11.65
N ASN A 102 3.19 0.61 10.97
CA ASN A 102 2.50 -0.22 9.99
C ASN A 102 3.30 -0.40 8.68
N PHE A 103 3.81 0.71 8.12
CA PHE A 103 4.44 0.70 6.79
C PHE A 103 5.95 0.40 6.82
N VAL A 104 6.62 0.62 7.94
CA VAL A 104 8.06 0.43 8.06
C VAL A 104 8.38 -0.76 8.94
N VAL A 105 7.99 -0.73 10.22
CA VAL A 105 8.40 -1.77 11.17
C VAL A 105 7.69 -3.09 10.88
N ARG A 106 6.35 -3.06 10.82
CA ARG A 106 5.55 -4.26 10.59
C ARG A 106 5.79 -4.84 9.20
N GLN A 107 5.68 -4.01 8.15
CA GLN A 107 5.94 -4.47 6.78
C GLN A 107 7.39 -4.93 6.60
N GLY A 108 8.36 -4.29 7.24
CA GLY A 108 9.76 -4.72 7.21
C GLY A 108 9.99 -6.09 7.82
N LYS A 109 9.33 -6.41 8.92
CA LYS A 109 9.47 -7.68 9.65
C LYS A 109 8.63 -8.82 9.08
N THR A 110 7.45 -8.52 8.55
CA THR A 110 6.49 -9.54 8.09
C THR A 110 6.25 -9.55 6.59
N GLY A 111 6.71 -8.52 5.88
CA GLY A 111 6.36 -8.25 4.48
C GLY A 111 4.96 -7.68 4.29
N GLN A 112 4.18 -7.44 5.37
CA GLN A 112 2.77 -7.10 5.27
C GLN A 112 2.40 -5.91 6.15
N THR A 113 1.64 -4.95 5.61
CA THR A 113 0.84 -4.01 6.39
C THR A 113 -0.40 -4.70 6.96
N LEU A 114 -1.21 -4.01 7.75
CA LEU A 114 -2.47 -4.56 8.25
C LEU A 114 -3.40 -4.98 7.11
N ALA A 115 -3.61 -4.12 6.13
CA ALA A 115 -4.47 -4.39 5.00
C ALA A 115 -3.91 -5.48 4.07
N LYS A 116 -2.59 -5.50 3.83
CA LYS A 116 -1.95 -6.55 3.03
C LYS A 116 -2.12 -7.93 3.65
N LYS A 117 -2.11 -8.02 5.00
CA LYS A 117 -2.41 -9.28 5.69
C LYS A 117 -3.84 -9.76 5.40
N TRP A 118 -4.82 -8.87 5.44
CA TRP A 118 -6.23 -9.22 5.16
C TRP A 118 -6.47 -9.62 3.70
N LEU A 119 -5.72 -9.04 2.77
CA LEU A 119 -5.82 -9.37 1.35
C LEU A 119 -4.86 -10.48 0.90
N HIS A 120 -4.22 -11.18 1.86
CA HIS A 120 -3.31 -12.29 1.58
C HIS A 120 -2.23 -11.95 0.55
N ILE A 121 -1.64 -10.75 0.66
CA ILE A 121 -0.52 -10.34 -0.17
C ILE A 121 0.68 -9.93 0.70
N LYS A 122 1.89 -10.18 0.19
CA LYS A 122 3.14 -9.98 0.93
C LYS A 122 4.20 -9.37 0.03
N VAL A 123 4.90 -8.38 0.56
CA VAL A 123 6.11 -7.81 -0.06
C VAL A 123 7.30 -8.69 0.27
N VAL A 124 8.05 -9.06 -0.75
CA VAL A 124 9.30 -9.81 -0.61
C VAL A 124 10.40 -9.22 -1.50
N ARG A 125 11.65 -9.52 -1.19
CA ARG A 125 12.78 -9.20 -2.04
C ARG A 125 12.73 -10.05 -3.29
N GLU A 126 12.95 -9.46 -4.44
CA GLU A 126 12.92 -10.15 -5.72
C GLU A 126 14.00 -11.23 -5.83
N ALA A 127 15.17 -10.99 -5.24
CA ALA A 127 16.34 -11.86 -5.39
C ALA A 127 16.20 -13.22 -4.67
N ASN A 128 15.55 -13.26 -3.49
CA ASN A 128 15.54 -14.44 -2.63
C ASN A 128 14.18 -14.77 -1.98
N GLY A 129 13.16 -13.95 -2.21
CA GLY A 129 11.85 -14.16 -1.60
C GLY A 129 11.74 -13.80 -0.10
N ASP A 130 12.81 -13.28 0.52
CA ASP A 130 12.82 -12.91 1.92
C ASP A 130 12.00 -11.63 2.18
N VAL A 131 11.64 -11.41 3.46
CA VAL A 131 11.03 -10.15 3.89
C VAL A 131 12.01 -8.98 3.68
N PRO A 132 11.50 -7.78 3.36
CA PRO A 132 12.37 -6.67 2.98
C PRO A 132 13.33 -6.23 4.09
N GLY A 133 12.94 -6.38 5.36
CA GLY A 133 13.64 -5.76 6.48
C GLY A 133 13.20 -4.30 6.68
N VAL A 134 13.42 -3.79 7.90
CA VAL A 134 12.93 -2.45 8.31
C VAL A 134 13.52 -1.33 7.45
N TRP A 135 14.82 -1.39 7.15
CA TRP A 135 15.49 -0.33 6.38
C TRP A 135 15.05 -0.29 4.93
N LEU A 136 14.86 -1.44 4.28
CA LEU A 136 14.35 -1.47 2.92
C LEU A 136 12.87 -1.07 2.88
N ALA A 137 12.08 -1.43 3.89
CA ALA A 137 10.69 -0.99 4.01
C ALA A 137 10.58 0.53 4.18
N LEU A 138 11.48 1.15 4.95
CA LEU A 138 11.58 2.61 5.07
C LEU A 138 11.92 3.25 3.72
N GLY A 139 12.99 2.79 3.06
CA GLY A 139 13.39 3.30 1.74
C GLY A 139 12.25 3.18 0.72
N ARG A 140 11.53 2.06 0.74
CA ARG A 140 10.38 1.78 -0.10
C ARG A 140 9.19 2.73 0.18
N TYR A 141 8.91 3.01 1.45
CA TYR A 141 7.87 3.95 1.87
C TYR A 141 8.18 5.37 1.39
N LEU A 142 9.42 5.83 1.59
CA LEU A 142 9.88 7.15 1.12
C LEU A 142 9.83 7.24 -0.42
N MET A 143 10.32 6.19 -1.11
CA MET A 143 10.33 6.14 -2.57
C MET A 143 8.90 6.12 -3.15
N GLN A 144 7.96 5.41 -2.48
CA GLN A 144 6.55 5.45 -2.85
C GLN A 144 5.98 6.87 -2.73
N ALA A 145 6.26 7.59 -1.63
CA ALA A 145 5.80 8.95 -1.44
C ALA A 145 6.34 9.90 -2.52
N ILE A 146 7.65 9.87 -2.75
CA ILE A 146 8.34 10.71 -3.74
C ILE A 146 7.82 10.42 -5.15
N LEU A 147 7.83 9.15 -5.57
CA LEU A 147 7.42 8.77 -6.91
C LEU A 147 5.93 9.03 -7.16
N THR A 148 5.08 8.84 -6.16
CA THR A 148 3.65 9.14 -6.28
C THR A 148 3.43 10.64 -6.48
N ALA A 149 4.15 11.50 -5.74
CA ALA A 149 4.07 12.95 -5.89
C ALA A 149 4.61 13.42 -7.25
N VAL A 150 5.79 12.93 -7.65
CA VAL A 150 6.46 13.36 -8.91
C VAL A 150 5.71 12.85 -10.14
N THR A 151 5.19 11.63 -10.11
CA THR A 151 4.51 11.01 -11.27
C THR A 151 3.00 11.22 -11.26
N LEU A 152 2.43 12.06 -10.37
CA LEU A 152 0.99 12.32 -10.26
C LEU A 152 0.18 11.01 -10.24
N TYR A 153 0.55 10.08 -9.36
CA TYR A 153 -0.06 8.76 -9.20
C TYR A 153 0.17 7.74 -10.33
N LEU A 154 0.87 8.06 -11.43
CA LEU A 154 1.22 7.10 -12.49
C LEU A 154 2.04 5.91 -11.95
N ASN A 155 2.82 6.14 -10.88
CA ASN A 155 3.49 5.06 -10.15
C ASN A 155 2.55 3.92 -9.75
N LEU A 156 1.30 4.21 -9.38
CA LEU A 156 0.31 3.23 -8.95
C LEU A 156 -0.35 2.49 -10.13
N LEU A 157 -0.32 3.07 -11.33
CA LEU A 157 -0.85 2.46 -12.54
C LEU A 157 0.19 1.58 -13.25
N TRP A 158 1.47 1.78 -12.98
CA TRP A 158 2.57 1.06 -13.63
C TRP A 158 2.43 -0.47 -13.62
N PRO A 159 1.92 -1.12 -12.55
CA PRO A 159 1.72 -2.57 -12.52
C PRO A 159 0.79 -3.14 -13.60
N LEU A 160 -0.02 -2.31 -14.25
CA LEU A 160 -0.91 -2.76 -15.33
C LEU A 160 -0.14 -3.21 -16.58
N TRP A 161 1.08 -2.69 -16.76
CA TRP A 161 1.94 -3.00 -17.92
C TRP A 161 3.17 -3.84 -17.55
N ASP A 162 3.40 -4.06 -16.27
CA ASP A 162 4.58 -4.76 -15.80
C ASP A 162 4.33 -6.27 -15.65
N ALA A 163 5.21 -7.10 -16.22
CA ALA A 163 5.10 -8.56 -16.17
C ALA A 163 5.08 -9.15 -14.74
N LYS A 164 5.68 -8.45 -13.77
CA LYS A 164 5.69 -8.84 -12.35
C LYS A 164 4.73 -8.01 -11.50
N ASN A 165 3.86 -7.23 -12.15
CA ASN A 165 2.96 -6.29 -11.49
C ASN A 165 3.68 -5.33 -10.52
N GLN A 166 4.95 -4.96 -10.78
CA GLN A 166 5.73 -4.06 -9.93
C GLN A 166 5.33 -2.60 -10.17
N THR A 167 5.23 -1.82 -9.09
CA THR A 167 5.21 -0.36 -9.18
C THR A 167 6.63 0.18 -9.40
N LEU A 168 6.76 1.47 -9.74
CA LEU A 168 8.09 2.07 -9.92
C LEU A 168 8.94 1.99 -8.65
N HIS A 169 8.34 2.24 -7.48
CA HIS A 169 9.06 2.11 -6.21
C HIS A 169 9.42 0.65 -5.87
N ASP A 170 8.64 -0.34 -6.35
CA ASP A 170 9.00 -1.75 -6.22
C ASP A 170 10.26 -2.06 -7.01
N LYS A 171 10.36 -1.54 -8.24
CA LYS A 171 11.53 -1.73 -9.11
C LYS A 171 12.79 -1.09 -8.52
N VAL A 172 12.68 0.16 -8.05
CA VAL A 172 13.82 0.85 -7.41
C VAL A 172 14.32 0.10 -6.19
N CYS A 173 13.42 -0.52 -5.43
CA CYS A 173 13.76 -1.26 -4.20
C CYS A 173 14.00 -2.77 -4.44
N SER A 174 13.97 -3.25 -5.69
CA SER A 174 14.12 -4.68 -6.04
C SER A 174 13.21 -5.59 -5.20
N THR A 175 11.92 -5.22 -5.12
CA THR A 175 10.91 -5.95 -4.38
C THR A 175 9.75 -6.35 -5.29
N VAL A 176 9.05 -7.42 -4.93
CA VAL A 176 7.81 -7.86 -5.57
C VAL A 176 6.73 -8.08 -4.53
N VAL A 177 5.48 -8.02 -4.93
CA VAL A 177 4.37 -8.40 -4.06
C VAL A 177 3.76 -9.68 -4.60
N ILE A 178 3.68 -10.69 -3.73
CA ILE A 178 3.19 -12.02 -4.04
C ILE A 178 1.90 -12.30 -3.26
N ARG A 179 1.10 -13.23 -3.76
CA ARG A 179 0.01 -13.84 -2.99
C ARG A 179 0.56 -14.84 -1.99
N VAL A 180 -0.08 -14.90 -0.84
CA VAL A 180 0.17 -15.89 0.21
C VAL A 180 -1.15 -16.55 0.60
N PRO A 181 -1.12 -17.81 1.03
CA PRO A 181 -2.32 -18.51 1.46
C PRO A 181 -3.00 -17.85 2.67
#